data_06108e228b3971059c91a24bd21db85f
#
_entry.id   06108e228b3971059c91a24bd21db85f
#
_cell.length_a   1.000
_cell.length_b   1.000
_cell.length_c   1.000
_cell.angle_alpha   90.00
_cell.angle_beta   90.00
_cell.angle_gamma   90.00
#
_symmetry.space_group_name_H-M   'P 1'
#
loop_
_entity.id
_entity.type
_entity.pdbx_description
1 polymer ?
#
loop_
_entity_poly.entity_id
_entity_poly.type
_entity_poly.pdbx_seq_one_letter_code
_entity_poly.pdbx_strand_id
1 'polypeptide(L)'
;ATQEEICDLFPKLAQLMRARADNLSGGERQMVAIARALMVPSKLVLLDEPFEGLAPAVVNEVMEALVKLRGRVAMVIVEHHAELVLPIADRAYVLVNGQVAFEGEATELEHDEATQARLLGVVETEPQCAA
;
A
#
# COMPACT_ATOMS: atom_id res chain seq x y z
N ALA A 1 -2.65 11.15 -14.77
CA ALA A 1 -3.23 12.20 -13.93
C ALA A 1 -2.58 13.55 -14.25
N THR A 2 -3.29 14.64 -14.04
CA THR A 2 -2.75 16.01 -14.09
C THR A 2 -2.02 16.33 -12.78
N GLN A 3 -1.25 17.42 -12.77
CA GLN A 3 -0.59 17.89 -11.55
C GLN A 3 -1.60 18.28 -10.46
N GLU A 4 -2.76 18.85 -10.83
CA GLU A 4 -3.83 19.18 -9.88
C GLU A 4 -4.41 17.91 -9.24
N GLU A 5 -4.73 16.91 -10.05
CA GLU A 5 -5.21 15.61 -9.53
C GLU A 5 -4.20 14.94 -8.60
N ILE A 6 -2.91 15.07 -8.86
CA ILE A 6 -1.85 14.57 -7.98
C ILE A 6 -1.82 15.34 -6.66
N CYS A 7 -1.98 16.66 -6.69
CA CYS A 7 -2.04 17.46 -5.46
C CYS A 7 -3.30 17.18 -4.63
N ASP A 8 -4.40 16.79 -5.26
CA ASP A 8 -5.63 16.35 -4.57
C ASP A 8 -5.45 14.97 -3.92
N LEU A 9 -4.69 14.09 -4.56
CA LEU A 9 -4.33 12.77 -3.99
C LEU A 9 -3.35 12.89 -2.84
N PHE A 10 -2.36 13.76 -3.00
CA PHE A 10 -1.29 14.01 -2.03
C PHE A 10 -1.19 15.50 -1.70
N PRO A 11 -2.04 16.03 -0.81
CA PRO A 11 -2.04 17.47 -0.48
C PRO A 11 -0.69 17.99 0.00
N LYS A 12 0.11 17.13 0.64
CA LYS A 12 1.45 17.47 1.10
C LYS A 12 2.40 17.79 -0.06
N LEU A 13 2.26 17.12 -1.20
CA LEU A 13 3.07 17.41 -2.38
C LEU A 13 2.82 18.82 -2.95
N ALA A 14 1.60 19.35 -2.82
CA ALA A 14 1.31 20.72 -3.22
C ALA A 14 2.19 21.74 -2.48
N GLN A 15 2.48 21.47 -1.20
CA GLN A 15 3.35 22.33 -0.38
C GLN A 15 4.84 22.17 -0.74
N LEU A 16 5.21 21.02 -1.30
CA LEU A 16 6.58 20.65 -1.61
C LEU A 16 6.98 20.90 -3.07
N MET A 17 6.08 21.47 -3.90
CA MET A 17 6.30 21.68 -5.34
C MET A 17 7.57 22.46 -5.69
N ARG A 18 8.07 23.29 -4.77
CA ARG A 18 9.31 24.08 -4.95
C ARG A 18 10.51 23.48 -4.19
N ALA A 19 10.30 22.40 -3.44
CA ALA A 19 11.37 21.77 -2.70
C ALA A 19 12.28 20.95 -3.65
N ARG A 20 13.55 20.88 -3.30
CA ARG A 20 14.48 20.00 -4.01
C ARG A 20 14.26 18.56 -3.55
N ALA A 21 14.36 17.62 -4.47
CA ALA A 21 14.13 16.19 -4.19
C ALA A 21 15.12 15.61 -3.17
N ASP A 22 16.33 16.14 -3.08
CA ASP A 22 17.34 15.74 -2.10
C ASP A 22 16.99 16.15 -0.65
N ASN A 23 16.12 17.16 -0.49
CA ASN A 23 15.67 17.64 0.83
C ASN A 23 14.39 16.95 1.32
N LEU A 24 13.82 16.03 0.53
CA LEU A 24 12.59 15.32 0.90
C LEU A 24 12.88 14.20 1.91
N SER A 25 11.97 14.01 2.87
CA SER A 25 11.95 12.83 3.74
C SER A 25 11.73 11.53 2.94
N GLY A 26 11.99 10.36 3.55
CA GLY A 26 11.72 9.07 2.93
C GLY A 26 10.28 8.94 2.45
N GLY A 27 9.31 9.31 3.30
CA GLY A 27 7.89 9.28 2.96
C GLY A 27 7.50 10.25 1.85
N GLU A 28 8.05 11.45 1.85
CA GLU A 28 7.81 12.43 0.78
C GLU A 28 8.38 11.95 -0.55
N ARG A 29 9.56 11.30 -0.55
CA ARG A 29 10.12 10.67 -1.75
C ARG A 29 9.23 9.54 -2.26
N GLN A 30 8.64 8.73 -1.39
CA GLN A 30 7.72 7.66 -1.75
C GLN A 30 6.44 8.23 -2.40
N MET A 31 5.84 9.27 -1.80
CA MET A 31 4.70 9.97 -2.40
C MET A 31 5.03 10.52 -3.79
N VAL A 32 6.21 11.12 -3.96
CA VAL A 32 6.66 11.63 -5.27
C VAL A 32 6.84 10.49 -6.27
N ALA A 33 7.36 9.34 -5.84
CA ALA A 33 7.52 8.17 -6.72
C ALA A 33 6.17 7.65 -7.23
N ILE A 34 5.19 7.51 -6.35
CA ILE A 34 3.82 7.11 -6.71
C ILE A 34 3.17 8.17 -7.61
N ALA A 35 3.26 9.45 -7.24
CA ALA A 35 2.74 10.57 -8.01
C ALA A 35 3.30 10.59 -9.43
N ARG A 36 4.61 10.40 -9.58
CA ARG A 36 5.28 10.34 -10.90
C ARG A 36 4.76 9.20 -11.76
N ALA A 37 4.54 8.02 -11.18
CA ALA A 37 3.98 6.88 -11.89
C ALA A 37 2.56 7.16 -12.39
N LEU A 38 1.75 7.88 -11.59
CA LEU A 38 0.37 8.24 -11.92
C LEU A 38 0.26 9.36 -12.98
N MET A 39 1.28 10.17 -13.14
CA MET A 39 1.28 11.21 -14.19
C MET A 39 1.35 10.63 -15.60
N VAL A 40 1.87 9.42 -15.75
CA VAL A 40 1.85 8.71 -17.03
C VAL A 40 0.46 8.09 -17.21
N PRO A 41 -0.22 8.27 -18.39
CA PRO A 41 -1.46 7.58 -18.66
C PRO A 41 -1.26 6.06 -18.63
N SER A 42 -1.70 5.42 -17.56
CA SER A 42 -1.54 3.98 -17.33
C SER A 42 -2.87 3.36 -16.95
N LYS A 43 -3.12 2.15 -17.47
CA LYS A 43 -4.27 1.32 -17.07
C LYS A 43 -3.97 0.47 -15.83
N LEU A 44 -2.68 0.25 -15.57
CA LEU A 44 -2.18 -0.58 -14.48
C LEU A 44 -0.98 0.11 -13.82
N VAL A 45 -0.96 0.13 -12.52
CA VAL A 45 0.17 0.58 -11.68
C VAL A 45 0.64 -0.58 -10.82
N LEU A 46 1.95 -0.80 -10.82
CA LEU A 46 2.61 -1.79 -9.97
C LEU A 46 3.28 -1.07 -8.81
N LEU A 47 2.96 -1.47 -7.59
CA LEU A 47 3.49 -0.91 -6.35
C LEU A 47 4.19 -2.04 -5.58
N ASP A 48 5.49 -1.91 -5.43
CA ASP A 48 6.32 -2.88 -4.73
C ASP A 48 6.73 -2.29 -3.37
N GLU A 49 6.23 -2.90 -2.29
CA GLU A 49 6.44 -2.51 -0.90
C GLU A 49 6.24 -0.99 -0.65
N PRO A 50 5.08 -0.42 -1.04
CA PRO A 50 4.89 1.03 -1.01
C PRO A 50 4.90 1.64 0.40
N PHE A 51 4.80 0.84 1.45
CA PHE A 51 4.75 1.28 2.84
C PHE A 51 6.04 1.05 3.61
N GLU A 52 7.03 0.38 3.00
CA GLU A 52 8.26 0.01 3.69
C GLU A 52 9.03 1.24 4.18
N GLY A 53 9.44 1.20 5.45
CA GLY A 53 10.24 2.26 6.06
C GLY A 53 9.52 3.59 6.29
N LEU A 54 8.19 3.64 6.12
CA LEU A 54 7.40 4.83 6.34
C LEU A 54 6.91 4.95 7.78
N ALA A 55 6.86 6.19 8.29
CA ALA A 55 6.19 6.49 9.55
C ALA A 55 4.67 6.25 9.42
N PRO A 56 3.97 5.83 10.51
CA PRO A 56 2.54 5.52 10.47
C PRO A 56 1.66 6.62 9.85
N ALA A 57 1.95 7.89 10.13
CA ALA A 57 1.22 9.01 9.56
C ALA A 57 1.35 9.07 8.03
N VAL A 58 2.53 8.75 7.49
CA VAL A 58 2.78 8.73 6.05
C VAL A 58 2.13 7.51 5.40
N VAL A 59 2.14 6.36 6.07
CA VAL A 59 1.40 5.16 5.62
C VAL A 59 -0.07 5.52 5.41
N ASN A 60 -0.70 6.21 6.35
CA ASN A 60 -2.09 6.63 6.23
C ASN A 60 -2.31 7.56 5.03
N GLU A 61 -1.43 8.54 4.80
CA GLU A 61 -1.54 9.45 3.65
C GLU A 61 -1.45 8.68 2.31
N VAL A 62 -0.53 7.72 2.20
CA VAL A 62 -0.40 6.87 1.01
C VAL A 62 -1.62 5.97 0.84
N MET A 63 -2.11 5.36 1.93
CA MET A 63 -3.33 4.54 1.91
C MET A 63 -4.55 5.33 1.43
N GLU A 64 -4.76 6.53 1.93
CA GLU A 64 -5.86 7.41 1.49
C GLU A 64 -5.78 7.70 -0.02
N ALA A 65 -4.58 7.94 -0.53
CA ALA A 65 -4.38 8.14 -1.96
C ALA A 65 -4.71 6.88 -2.78
N LEU A 66 -4.27 5.69 -2.32
CA LEU A 66 -4.57 4.43 -3.00
C LEU A 66 -6.08 4.11 -2.99
N VAL A 67 -6.77 4.39 -1.88
CA VAL A 67 -8.24 4.25 -1.80
C VAL A 67 -8.93 5.17 -2.81
N LYS A 68 -8.49 6.41 -2.97
CA LYS A 68 -9.05 7.36 -3.97
C LYS A 68 -8.78 6.91 -5.40
N LEU A 69 -7.71 6.15 -5.63
CA LEU A 69 -7.36 5.61 -6.95
C LEU A 69 -8.13 4.33 -7.29
N ARG A 70 -8.66 3.63 -6.29
CA ARG A 70 -9.47 2.42 -6.50
C ARG A 70 -10.62 2.71 -7.47
N GLY A 71 -10.78 1.86 -8.47
CA GLY A 71 -11.76 2.03 -9.53
C GLY A 71 -11.40 3.01 -10.65
N ARG A 72 -10.30 3.76 -10.52
CA ARG A 72 -9.81 4.66 -11.58
C ARG A 72 -8.67 4.02 -12.38
N VAL A 73 -7.81 3.27 -11.72
CA VAL A 73 -6.69 2.55 -12.31
C VAL A 73 -6.57 1.19 -11.64
N ALA A 74 -6.23 0.15 -12.41
CA ALA A 74 -5.90 -1.14 -11.85
C ALA A 74 -4.57 -1.05 -11.10
N MET A 75 -4.49 -1.66 -9.92
CA MET A 75 -3.28 -1.67 -9.11
C MET A 75 -2.91 -3.11 -8.74
N VAL A 76 -1.63 -3.43 -8.83
CA VAL A 76 -1.05 -4.62 -8.20
C VAL A 76 -0.11 -4.12 -7.12
N ILE A 77 -0.37 -4.50 -5.88
CA ILE A 77 0.40 -4.09 -4.70
C ILE A 77 1.07 -5.33 -4.16
N VAL A 78 2.40 -5.33 -4.14
CA VAL A 78 3.20 -6.36 -3.48
C VAL A 78 3.53 -5.85 -2.08
N GLU A 79 3.12 -6.58 -1.06
CA GLU A 79 3.29 -6.17 0.33
C GLU A 79 3.29 -7.40 1.23
N HIS A 80 4.11 -7.40 2.27
CA HIS A 80 4.14 -8.47 3.27
C HIS A 80 3.32 -8.14 4.53
N HIS A 81 2.95 -6.87 4.71
CA HIS A 81 2.01 -6.42 5.74
C HIS A 81 0.56 -6.51 5.21
N ALA A 82 -0.01 -7.72 5.25
CA ALA A 82 -1.33 -8.01 4.69
C ALA A 82 -2.43 -7.13 5.28
N GLU A 83 -2.34 -6.81 6.57
CA GLU A 83 -3.27 -5.95 7.29
C GLU A 83 -3.40 -4.55 6.68
N LEU A 84 -2.39 -4.09 5.95
CA LEU A 84 -2.43 -2.79 5.28
C LEU A 84 -3.20 -2.86 3.96
N VAL A 85 -3.07 -3.95 3.20
CA VAL A 85 -3.56 -4.00 1.82
C VAL A 85 -4.86 -4.78 1.65
N LEU A 86 -5.14 -5.78 2.48
CA LEU A 86 -6.36 -6.58 2.37
C LEU A 86 -7.63 -5.73 2.41
N PRO A 87 -7.76 -4.70 3.28
CA PRO A 87 -8.97 -3.86 3.35
C PRO A 87 -9.25 -3.07 2.07
N ILE A 88 -8.25 -2.83 1.23
CA ILE A 88 -8.39 -2.06 -0.01
C ILE A 88 -8.29 -2.90 -1.27
N ALA A 89 -7.90 -4.15 -1.16
CA ALA A 89 -7.77 -5.07 -2.29
C ALA A 89 -9.13 -5.71 -2.66
N ASP A 90 -9.30 -6.02 -3.93
CA ASP A 90 -10.42 -6.83 -4.41
C ASP A 90 -10.05 -8.32 -4.39
N ARG A 91 -8.83 -8.65 -4.81
CA ARG A 91 -8.30 -10.02 -4.86
C ARG A 91 -6.93 -10.08 -4.18
N ALA A 92 -6.62 -11.24 -3.63
CA ALA A 92 -5.33 -11.51 -3.02
C ALA A 92 -4.70 -12.78 -3.59
N TYR A 93 -3.38 -12.73 -3.74
CA TYR A 93 -2.52 -13.85 -4.07
C TYR A 93 -1.42 -13.92 -3.02
N VAL A 94 -1.28 -15.06 -2.36
CA VAL A 94 -0.18 -15.28 -1.43
C VAL A 94 0.84 -16.20 -2.07
N LEU A 95 2.07 -15.72 -2.18
CA LEU A 95 3.19 -16.49 -2.72
C LEU A 95 4.05 -17.00 -1.57
N VAL A 96 4.32 -18.30 -1.58
CA VAL A 96 5.24 -18.96 -0.65
C VAL A 96 6.25 -19.75 -1.47
N ASN A 97 7.53 -19.47 -1.29
CA ASN A 97 8.62 -20.12 -2.03
C ASN A 97 8.41 -20.10 -3.56
N GLY A 98 7.92 -18.97 -4.10
CA GLY A 98 7.70 -18.78 -5.53
C GLY A 98 6.46 -19.49 -6.10
N GLN A 99 5.61 -20.07 -5.25
CA GLN A 99 4.37 -20.72 -5.64
C GLN A 99 3.16 -19.99 -5.04
N VAL A 100 2.05 -19.96 -5.79
CA VAL A 100 0.79 -19.41 -5.28
C VAL A 100 0.20 -20.40 -4.27
N ALA A 101 0.19 -20.00 -3.00
CA ALA A 101 -0.37 -20.78 -1.89
C ALA A 101 -1.84 -20.43 -1.60
N PHE A 102 -2.27 -19.22 -1.99
CA PHE A 102 -3.66 -18.76 -1.90
C PHE A 102 -3.96 -17.86 -3.10
N GLU A 103 -5.16 -18.01 -3.65
CA GLU A 103 -5.76 -17.11 -4.63
C GLU A 103 -7.26 -17.00 -4.33
N GLY A 104 -7.76 -15.79 -4.17
CA GLY A 104 -9.19 -15.57 -3.88
C GLY A 104 -9.55 -14.10 -3.69
N GLU A 105 -10.77 -13.88 -3.23
CA GLU A 105 -11.21 -12.56 -2.80
C GLU A 105 -10.40 -12.10 -1.58
N ALA A 106 -10.01 -10.82 -1.55
CA ALA A 106 -9.23 -10.31 -0.44
C ALA A 106 -9.97 -10.43 0.90
N THR A 107 -11.29 -10.28 0.89
CA THR A 107 -12.15 -10.42 2.06
C THR A 107 -12.15 -11.82 2.65
N GLU A 108 -11.96 -12.86 1.83
CA GLU A 108 -11.83 -14.24 2.33
C GLU A 108 -10.58 -14.38 3.19
N LEU A 109 -9.46 -13.86 2.70
CA LEU A 109 -8.20 -13.90 3.44
C LEU A 109 -8.21 -12.97 4.64
N GLU A 110 -8.84 -11.80 4.53
CA GLU A 110 -8.95 -10.81 5.62
C GLU A 110 -9.66 -11.39 6.84
N HIS A 111 -10.68 -12.24 6.65
CA HIS A 111 -11.44 -12.86 7.72
C HIS A 111 -10.94 -14.27 8.12
N ASP A 112 -9.91 -14.80 7.47
CA ASP A 112 -9.31 -16.10 7.76
C ASP A 112 -7.95 -15.95 8.47
N GLU A 113 -7.99 -15.63 9.76
CA GLU A 113 -6.80 -15.48 10.61
C GLU A 113 -5.92 -16.73 10.60
N ALA A 114 -6.51 -17.92 10.57
CA ALA A 114 -5.76 -19.18 10.56
C ALA A 114 -4.94 -19.33 9.26
N THR A 115 -5.50 -18.98 8.12
CA THR A 115 -4.79 -18.98 6.83
C THR A 115 -3.73 -17.88 6.79
N GLN A 116 -4.03 -16.69 7.31
CA GLN A 116 -3.05 -15.61 7.43
C GLN A 116 -1.85 -16.03 8.29
N ALA A 117 -2.10 -16.59 9.49
CA ALA A 117 -1.04 -17.05 10.38
C ALA A 117 -0.18 -18.14 9.71
N ARG A 118 -0.79 -19.08 9.03
CA ARG A 118 -0.09 -20.18 8.34
C ARG A 118 0.74 -19.72 7.16
N LEU A 119 0.22 -18.81 6.32
CA LEU A 119 0.85 -18.42 5.06
C LEU A 119 1.74 -17.18 5.19
N LEU A 120 1.39 -16.24 6.07
CA LEU A 120 2.07 -14.95 6.21
C LEU A 120 2.96 -14.90 7.45
N GLY A 121 2.95 -15.94 8.30
CA GLY A 121 3.76 -15.99 9.52
C GLY A 121 3.34 -14.96 10.58
N VAL A 122 2.11 -14.44 10.51
CA VAL A 122 1.55 -13.58 11.55
C VAL A 122 1.26 -14.46 12.76
N VAL A 123 2.20 -14.50 13.70
CA VAL A 123 1.99 -15.12 15.01
C VAL A 123 1.17 -14.13 15.82
N GLU A 124 -0.05 -14.50 16.22
CA GLU A 124 -0.76 -13.78 17.25
C GLU A 124 0.15 -13.66 18.46
N THR A 125 0.51 -12.44 18.84
CA THR A 125 1.00 -12.20 20.20
C THR A 125 -0.20 -12.40 21.10
N GLU A 126 -0.28 -13.59 21.73
CA GLU A 126 -1.18 -13.81 22.85
C GLU A 126 -1.05 -12.63 23.82
N PRO A 127 -2.16 -12.03 24.28
CA PRO A 127 -2.08 -11.06 25.34
C PRO A 127 -1.48 -11.78 26.54
N GLN A 128 -0.25 -11.39 26.93
CA GLN A 128 0.33 -11.84 28.18
C GLN A 128 -0.65 -11.43 29.29
N CYS A 129 -1.42 -12.39 29.79
CA CYS A 129 -2.10 -12.24 31.06
C CYS A 129 -1.02 -11.91 32.09
N ALA A 130 -0.95 -10.64 32.47
CA ALA A 130 -0.22 -10.22 33.65
C ALA A 130 -0.88 -10.90 34.85
N ALA A 131 -0.15 -11.79 35.42
CA ALA A 131 -0.48 -12.36 36.75
C ALA A 131 -0.29 -11.27 37.81
#